data_553bac42773283f08de1665ca2d30ca2
#
_entry.id   553bac42773283f08de1665ca2d30ca2
#
_cell.length_a   1.000
_cell.length_b   1.000
_cell.length_c   1.000
_cell.angle_alpha   90.00
_cell.angle_beta   90.00
_cell.angle_gamma   90.00
#
_symmetry.space_group_name_H-M   'P 1'
#
loop_
_entity.id
_entity.type
_entity.pdbx_description
1 polymer ?
#
loop_
_entity_poly.entity_id
_entity_poly.type
_entity_poly.pdbx_seq_one_letter_code
_entity_poly.pdbx_strand_id
1 'polypeptide(L)'
;MPNKQNISGIHHITAVASSAVDNLTFYEKTLGLRLVKQTVNFDDPFTYHLYYGDGQGSPGTILTFFPWENLPQGRSGAGMVTAIAFSITRNSIDFWTQRLSSFGINVNTEVRFGDPVVRFSDPHGLPIELIGISQRLSTVFWKDGPIVEAHAITGFHSATATLNRLDEKKGLLMDVLGMTLKGREDNRYRFEMENHAAPGHFYDVVFDPKVPNGKPGDGTVHHIAFRTDDDKSQAGWQSTLKKSGLGVTDVRDRNYFRSIYFHSPGGVLFEIATDPPGFTVDENLDELGASLKLPNQHEHMRDNIERQLPPLRDRQFHHVFKEPQLPADNGQTIVTLHGTGGNENDLIGIARDVSPASALLSPRGQVIENGMLRFFKRLAENVFDEKDVAGRADDLADFIVTAAAEYGRDPAQLTAMGYSNGANIAAAIILLRPEVFNRAVLLRPMLPLQDSAAPELGGKEILILRGENDLVIPSESTDRLVETFKNAGASVTVRKLSAGHEITARDLQEITQWVSKTHTHSQEISEEIPAEGII
;
A
#
# COMPACT_ATOMS: atom_id res chain seq x y z
N MET A 1 7.38 -2.99 51.31
CA MET A 1 7.37 -3.97 50.19
C MET A 1 7.87 -3.23 48.97
N PRO A 2 8.76 -3.78 48.12
CA PRO A 2 9.06 -3.10 46.87
C PRO A 2 7.75 -2.90 46.10
N ASN A 3 7.56 -1.73 45.52
CA ASN A 3 6.38 -1.45 44.67
C ASN A 3 6.22 -2.60 43.66
N LYS A 4 5.07 -3.27 43.68
CA LYS A 4 4.74 -4.31 42.69
C LYS A 4 4.67 -3.61 41.37
N GLN A 5 5.52 -4.00 40.43
CA GLN A 5 5.50 -3.49 39.06
C GLN A 5 4.27 -4.06 38.37
N ASN A 6 3.45 -3.22 37.71
CA ASN A 6 2.28 -3.62 36.96
C ASN A 6 2.46 -3.20 35.47
N ILE A 7 1.89 -3.98 34.55
CA ILE A 7 1.88 -3.60 33.13
C ILE A 7 0.95 -2.40 32.93
N SER A 8 1.45 -1.37 32.26
CA SER A 8 0.73 -0.10 32.09
C SER A 8 -0.13 -0.03 30.83
N GLY A 9 0.13 -0.88 29.81
CA GLY A 9 -0.63 -0.89 28.56
C GLY A 9 0.05 -1.70 27.47
N ILE A 10 -0.56 -1.75 26.29
CA ILE A 10 0.04 -2.26 25.06
C ILE A 10 1.05 -1.21 24.56
N HIS A 11 2.25 -1.65 24.17
CA HIS A 11 3.23 -0.83 23.45
C HIS A 11 2.95 -0.86 21.94
N HIS A 12 2.98 -2.06 21.37
CA HIS A 12 2.72 -2.32 19.94
C HIS A 12 2.15 -3.73 19.74
N ILE A 13 1.61 -3.96 18.55
CA ILE A 13 1.22 -5.29 18.09
C ILE A 13 1.90 -5.51 16.74
N THR A 14 2.52 -6.68 16.56
CA THR A 14 3.15 -7.08 15.29
C THR A 14 2.33 -8.17 14.62
N ALA A 15 2.00 -7.96 13.36
CA ALA A 15 1.27 -8.91 12.54
C ALA A 15 2.05 -9.25 11.26
N VAL A 16 1.50 -10.17 10.49
CA VAL A 16 2.11 -10.69 9.27
C VAL A 16 1.19 -10.40 8.09
N ALA A 17 1.76 -9.99 6.98
CA ALA A 17 1.09 -9.70 5.72
C ALA A 17 1.80 -10.42 4.56
N SER A 18 1.13 -10.56 3.40
CA SER A 18 1.71 -11.16 2.18
C SER A 18 1.95 -10.14 1.06
N SER A 19 1.69 -8.86 1.28
CA SER A 19 1.98 -7.75 0.36
C SER A 19 2.26 -6.47 1.14
N ALA A 20 3.42 -5.88 0.90
CA ALA A 20 3.80 -4.61 1.54
C ALA A 20 2.97 -3.43 1.01
N VAL A 21 2.65 -3.41 -0.27
CA VAL A 21 1.89 -2.33 -0.93
C VAL A 21 0.43 -2.33 -0.50
N ASP A 22 -0.25 -3.50 -0.52
CA ASP A 22 -1.64 -3.62 -0.08
C ASP A 22 -1.77 -3.26 1.42
N ASN A 23 -0.78 -3.68 2.22
CA ASN A 23 -0.70 -3.36 3.63
C ASN A 23 -0.59 -1.85 3.85
N LEU A 24 0.35 -1.18 3.17
CA LEU A 24 0.53 0.27 3.26
C LEU A 24 -0.75 1.02 2.83
N THR A 25 -1.31 0.66 1.68
CA THR A 25 -2.52 1.29 1.13
C THR A 25 -3.68 1.18 2.12
N PHE A 26 -3.88 0.03 2.73
CA PHE A 26 -4.97 -0.18 3.67
C PHE A 26 -4.78 0.63 4.96
N TYR A 27 -3.63 0.53 5.62
CA TYR A 27 -3.42 1.19 6.91
C TYR A 27 -3.27 2.70 6.79
N GLU A 28 -2.66 3.21 5.74
CA GLU A 28 -2.51 4.65 5.51
C GLU A 28 -3.75 5.27 4.87
N LYS A 29 -4.22 4.78 3.72
CA LYS A 29 -5.34 5.42 2.98
C LYS A 29 -6.71 5.06 3.57
N THR A 30 -6.93 3.79 3.94
CA THR A 30 -8.25 3.36 4.42
C THR A 30 -8.45 3.68 5.90
N LEU A 31 -7.50 3.32 6.77
CA LEU A 31 -7.60 3.54 8.21
C LEU A 31 -7.04 4.88 8.68
N GLY A 32 -6.22 5.56 7.88
CA GLY A 32 -5.66 6.87 8.22
C GLY A 32 -4.64 6.83 9.35
N LEU A 33 -3.90 5.72 9.50
CA LEU A 33 -2.74 5.61 10.37
C LEU A 33 -1.50 6.13 9.63
N ARG A 34 -0.62 6.86 10.33
CA ARG A 34 0.63 7.31 9.73
C ARG A 34 1.61 6.15 9.63
N LEU A 35 2.27 5.95 8.48
CA LEU A 35 3.49 5.15 8.42
C LEU A 35 4.60 5.94 9.13
N VAL A 36 4.96 5.53 10.35
CA VAL A 36 5.94 6.24 11.18
C VAL A 36 7.35 5.70 11.03
N LYS A 37 7.49 4.48 10.49
CA LYS A 37 8.80 3.91 10.17
C LYS A 37 8.69 2.87 9.08
N GLN A 38 9.57 2.96 8.08
CA GLN A 38 9.87 1.88 7.17
C GLN A 38 11.31 1.40 7.39
N THR A 39 11.45 0.15 7.78
CA THR A 39 12.74 -0.50 7.98
C THR A 39 12.66 -1.95 7.51
N VAL A 40 13.66 -2.77 7.80
CA VAL A 40 13.66 -4.20 7.49
C VAL A 40 13.61 -5.04 8.75
N ASN A 41 13.17 -6.27 8.61
CA ASN A 41 13.23 -7.24 9.70
C ASN A 41 14.70 -7.47 10.09
N PHE A 42 14.98 -7.44 11.40
CA PHE A 42 16.33 -7.59 11.95
C PHE A 42 16.98 -8.94 11.62
N ASP A 43 16.16 -9.97 11.47
CA ASP A 43 16.60 -11.35 11.25
C ASP A 43 16.46 -11.75 9.76
N ASP A 44 15.74 -10.95 8.93
CA ASP A 44 15.53 -11.14 7.48
C ASP A 44 15.54 -9.78 6.77
N PRO A 45 16.73 -9.26 6.36
CA PRO A 45 16.88 -7.90 5.84
C PRO A 45 16.24 -7.65 4.48
N PHE A 46 15.73 -8.68 3.81
CA PHE A 46 15.03 -8.56 2.53
C PHE A 46 13.50 -8.51 2.69
N THR A 47 13.02 -8.41 3.91
CA THR A 47 11.60 -8.22 4.26
C THR A 47 11.43 -6.90 5.01
N TYR A 48 10.48 -6.08 4.58
CA TYR A 48 10.14 -4.86 5.30
C TYR A 48 9.71 -5.14 6.75
N HIS A 49 9.93 -4.17 7.61
CA HIS A 49 9.23 -4.02 8.88
C HIS A 49 8.58 -2.64 8.89
N LEU A 50 7.26 -2.61 8.70
CA LEU A 50 6.47 -1.39 8.60
C LEU A 50 5.81 -1.08 9.94
N TYR A 51 5.85 0.18 10.36
CA TYR A 51 5.25 0.62 11.61
C TYR A 51 4.22 1.72 11.34
N TYR A 52 2.99 1.49 11.74
CA TYR A 52 1.90 2.46 11.65
C TYR A 52 1.52 2.92 13.05
N GLY A 53 1.12 4.20 13.19
CA GLY A 53 0.73 4.74 14.49
C GLY A 53 -0.06 6.04 14.36
N ASP A 54 -0.10 6.76 15.47
CA ASP A 54 -0.56 8.14 15.51
C ASP A 54 0.45 9.09 14.82
N GLY A 55 0.30 10.41 14.94
CA GLY A 55 1.18 11.38 14.27
C GLY A 55 2.67 11.28 14.59
N GLN A 56 3.07 10.53 15.63
CA GLN A 56 4.47 10.38 16.03
C GLN A 56 4.89 8.94 16.40
N GLY A 57 3.97 7.97 16.32
CA GLY A 57 4.23 6.58 16.74
C GLY A 57 4.31 6.42 18.25
N SER A 58 3.34 6.98 18.97
CA SER A 58 3.28 6.87 20.43
C SER A 58 3.03 5.43 20.88
N PRO A 59 3.67 4.95 21.98
CA PRO A 59 3.33 3.67 22.58
C PRO A 59 1.81 3.53 22.84
N GLY A 60 1.25 2.38 22.46
CA GLY A 60 -0.21 2.16 22.51
C GLY A 60 -0.94 2.51 21.20
N THR A 61 -0.22 3.01 20.20
CA THR A 61 -0.79 3.29 18.88
C THR A 61 -0.13 2.50 17.75
N ILE A 62 0.97 1.81 18.05
CA ILE A 62 1.89 1.25 17.05
C ILE A 62 1.45 -0.15 16.60
N LEU A 63 0.94 -0.27 15.38
CA LEU A 63 0.72 -1.55 14.70
C LEU A 63 1.84 -1.79 13.71
N THR A 64 2.51 -2.95 13.77
CA THR A 64 3.64 -3.24 12.90
C THR A 64 3.41 -4.49 12.05
N PHE A 65 4.08 -4.57 10.91
CA PHE A 65 3.95 -5.69 9.98
C PHE A 65 5.28 -6.21 9.46
N PHE A 66 5.34 -7.53 9.31
CA PHE A 66 6.28 -8.22 8.45
C PHE A 66 5.55 -8.68 7.18
N PRO A 67 5.64 -7.94 6.07
CA PRO A 67 5.06 -8.36 4.81
C PRO A 67 6.01 -9.30 4.07
N TRP A 68 5.84 -10.60 4.27
CA TRP A 68 6.53 -11.63 3.49
C TRP A 68 5.74 -11.92 2.22
N GLU A 69 6.25 -11.45 1.08
CA GLU A 69 5.61 -11.62 -0.22
C GLU A 69 5.24 -13.10 -0.49
N ASN A 70 4.00 -13.32 -0.91
CA ASN A 70 3.45 -14.66 -1.22
C ASN A 70 3.39 -15.65 -0.04
N LEU A 71 3.40 -15.17 1.20
CA LEU A 71 3.25 -16.04 2.35
C LEU A 71 1.86 -16.72 2.33
N PRO A 72 1.78 -18.05 2.56
CA PRO A 72 0.49 -18.73 2.65
C PRO A 72 -0.40 -18.16 3.75
N GLN A 73 -1.72 -18.15 3.49
CA GLN A 73 -2.74 -17.71 4.45
C GLN A 73 -2.57 -18.43 5.78
N GLY A 74 -2.51 -17.68 6.85
CA GLY A 74 -2.57 -18.17 8.21
C GLY A 74 -3.99 -18.59 8.62
N ARG A 75 -4.11 -19.12 9.81
CA ARG A 75 -5.41 -19.42 10.42
C ARG A 75 -5.42 -18.93 11.85
N SER A 76 -6.21 -17.90 12.12
CA SER A 76 -6.47 -17.43 13.47
C SER A 76 -7.08 -18.55 14.34
N GLY A 77 -6.64 -18.66 15.58
CA GLY A 77 -7.11 -19.74 16.46
C GLY A 77 -6.51 -19.67 17.87
N ALA A 78 -6.66 -20.76 18.62
CA ALA A 78 -6.17 -20.81 20.00
C ALA A 78 -4.65 -20.67 20.08
N GLY A 79 -4.20 -19.95 21.11
CA GLY A 79 -2.78 -19.66 21.36
C GLY A 79 -2.25 -18.44 20.61
N MET A 80 -3.13 -17.63 20.02
CA MET A 80 -2.78 -16.42 19.29
C MET A 80 -3.64 -15.23 19.72
N VAL A 81 -3.17 -14.01 19.43
CA VAL A 81 -4.04 -12.83 19.36
C VAL A 81 -4.88 -12.96 18.09
N THR A 82 -6.19 -12.91 18.25
CA THR A 82 -7.17 -13.23 17.17
C THR A 82 -7.96 -12.03 16.70
N ALA A 83 -7.85 -10.87 17.37
CA ALA A 83 -8.39 -9.59 16.89
C ALA A 83 -7.62 -8.42 17.52
N ILE A 84 -7.51 -7.33 16.76
CA ILE A 84 -6.92 -6.06 17.18
C ILE A 84 -8.03 -5.02 17.19
N ALA A 85 -8.23 -4.34 18.32
CA ALA A 85 -9.24 -3.31 18.45
C ALA A 85 -8.60 -1.93 18.63
N PHE A 86 -9.04 -0.96 17.83
CA PHE A 86 -8.69 0.45 17.94
C PHE A 86 -9.83 1.25 18.58
N SER A 87 -9.49 2.33 19.25
CA SER A 87 -10.43 3.30 19.82
C SER A 87 -10.79 4.38 18.80
N ILE A 88 -12.08 4.66 18.66
CA ILE A 88 -12.65 5.81 17.94
C ILE A 88 -13.65 6.52 18.85
N THR A 89 -14.03 7.75 18.52
CA THR A 89 -15.15 8.39 19.25
C THR A 89 -16.47 7.67 18.92
N ARG A 90 -17.36 7.55 19.91
CA ARG A 90 -18.67 6.88 19.73
C ARG A 90 -19.50 7.45 18.56
N ASN A 91 -19.38 8.75 18.32
CA ASN A 91 -20.08 9.42 17.22
C ASN A 91 -19.48 9.15 15.83
N SER A 92 -18.38 8.42 15.75
CA SER A 92 -17.71 8.07 14.48
C SER A 92 -18.11 6.70 13.92
N ILE A 93 -18.99 5.97 14.59
CA ILE A 93 -19.43 4.61 14.15
C ILE A 93 -20.03 4.65 12.74
N ASP A 94 -20.95 5.58 12.48
CA ASP A 94 -21.61 5.69 11.16
C ASP A 94 -20.61 6.11 10.07
N PHE A 95 -19.71 7.07 10.38
CA PHE A 95 -18.64 7.47 9.48
C PHE A 95 -17.78 6.27 9.07
N TRP A 96 -17.31 5.48 10.04
CA TRP A 96 -16.44 4.32 9.76
C TRP A 96 -17.18 3.21 9.01
N THR A 97 -18.44 2.94 9.34
CA THR A 97 -19.25 1.96 8.63
C THR A 97 -19.43 2.34 7.16
N GLN A 98 -19.75 3.61 6.86
CA GLN A 98 -19.88 4.10 5.50
C GLN A 98 -18.54 4.11 4.76
N ARG A 99 -17.47 4.60 5.42
CA ARG A 99 -16.13 4.64 4.82
C ARG A 99 -15.63 3.25 4.43
N LEU A 100 -15.64 2.29 5.34
CA LEU A 100 -15.19 0.92 5.05
C LEU A 100 -16.01 0.28 3.94
N SER A 101 -17.34 0.49 3.94
CA SER A 101 -18.22 0.01 2.87
C SER A 101 -17.91 0.66 1.51
N SER A 102 -17.50 1.93 1.46
CA SER A 102 -17.10 2.61 0.22
C SER A 102 -15.80 2.06 -0.38
N PHE A 103 -14.96 1.43 0.43
CA PHE A 103 -13.78 0.65 -0.02
C PHE A 103 -14.10 -0.83 -0.30
N GLY A 104 -15.39 -1.22 -0.36
CA GLY A 104 -15.80 -2.60 -0.61
C GLY A 104 -15.54 -3.56 0.55
N ILE A 105 -15.29 -3.06 1.75
CA ILE A 105 -14.99 -3.88 2.94
C ILE A 105 -16.29 -4.28 3.61
N ASN A 106 -16.46 -5.59 3.87
CA ASN A 106 -17.60 -6.11 4.61
C ASN A 106 -17.49 -5.74 6.09
N VAL A 107 -18.53 -5.10 6.61
CA VAL A 107 -18.58 -4.59 7.98
C VAL A 107 -19.69 -5.28 8.76
N ASN A 108 -19.40 -5.68 10.00
CA ASN A 108 -20.37 -6.15 10.98
C ASN A 108 -20.34 -5.23 12.20
N THR A 109 -21.51 -4.95 12.78
CA THR A 109 -21.63 -4.14 14.00
C THR A 109 -22.20 -4.96 15.14
N GLU A 110 -21.70 -4.74 16.35
CA GLU A 110 -22.18 -5.36 17.58
C GLU A 110 -22.03 -4.40 18.77
N VAL A 111 -22.49 -4.80 19.94
CA VAL A 111 -22.22 -4.11 21.20
C VAL A 111 -21.45 -5.06 22.10
N ARG A 112 -20.37 -4.58 22.73
CA ARG A 112 -19.52 -5.36 23.62
C ARG A 112 -19.13 -4.53 24.84
N PHE A 113 -19.38 -5.05 26.05
CA PHE A 113 -19.20 -4.32 27.33
C PHE A 113 -19.87 -2.92 27.31
N GLY A 114 -21.01 -2.77 26.60
CA GLY A 114 -21.76 -1.54 26.46
C GLY A 114 -21.23 -0.56 25.38
N ASP A 115 -20.15 -0.88 24.70
CA ASP A 115 -19.59 -0.06 23.61
C ASP A 115 -19.93 -0.61 22.24
N PRO A 116 -20.26 0.26 21.26
CA PRO A 116 -20.48 -0.15 19.89
C PRO A 116 -19.14 -0.54 19.24
N VAL A 117 -19.17 -1.63 18.47
CA VAL A 117 -18.01 -2.22 17.79
C VAL A 117 -18.31 -2.36 16.31
N VAL A 118 -17.38 -1.90 15.47
CA VAL A 118 -17.37 -2.13 14.03
C VAL A 118 -16.29 -3.17 13.73
N ARG A 119 -16.66 -4.32 13.14
CA ARG A 119 -15.77 -5.44 12.86
C ARG A 119 -15.60 -5.64 11.37
N PHE A 120 -14.37 -5.83 10.94
CA PHE A 120 -13.98 -6.12 9.55
C PHE A 120 -12.64 -6.86 9.52
N SER A 121 -12.15 -7.19 8.33
CA SER A 121 -10.79 -7.70 8.15
C SER A 121 -10.00 -6.80 7.22
N ASP A 122 -8.70 -6.78 7.40
CA ASP A 122 -7.78 -6.15 6.45
C ASP A 122 -7.68 -7.00 5.15
N PRO A 123 -6.95 -6.56 4.11
CA PRO A 123 -6.78 -7.31 2.85
C PRO A 123 -6.16 -8.71 3.03
N HIS A 124 -5.43 -8.92 4.12
CA HIS A 124 -4.76 -10.18 4.46
C HIS A 124 -5.62 -11.11 5.33
N GLY A 125 -6.83 -10.66 5.71
CA GLY A 125 -7.75 -11.42 6.57
C GLY A 125 -7.51 -11.24 8.07
N LEU A 126 -6.66 -10.29 8.49
CA LEU A 126 -6.48 -9.96 9.91
C LEU A 126 -7.74 -9.29 10.47
N PRO A 127 -8.36 -9.85 11.53
CA PRO A 127 -9.55 -9.26 12.13
C PRO A 127 -9.21 -7.95 12.87
N ILE A 128 -9.86 -6.86 12.44
CA ILE A 128 -9.74 -5.51 13.00
C ILE A 128 -11.09 -5.09 13.58
N GLU A 129 -11.06 -4.38 14.68
CA GLU A 129 -12.25 -3.83 15.36
C GLU A 129 -12.05 -2.34 15.63
N LEU A 130 -13.09 -1.54 15.43
CA LEU A 130 -13.15 -0.14 15.90
C LEU A 130 -14.18 -0.05 17.01
N ILE A 131 -13.76 0.40 18.20
CA ILE A 131 -14.61 0.49 19.39
C ILE A 131 -14.92 1.95 19.67
N GLY A 132 -16.21 2.27 19.68
CA GLY A 132 -16.71 3.62 19.94
C GLY A 132 -16.70 3.95 21.44
N ILE A 133 -15.69 4.69 21.91
CA ILE A 133 -15.55 5.12 23.29
C ILE A 133 -16.15 6.51 23.53
N SER A 134 -16.59 6.79 24.76
CA SER A 134 -17.24 8.06 25.10
C SER A 134 -16.24 9.20 25.24
N GLN A 135 -15.03 8.93 25.72
CA GLN A 135 -13.97 9.91 25.89
C GLN A 135 -12.80 9.62 24.96
N ARG A 136 -12.46 10.57 24.09
CA ARG A 136 -11.31 10.44 23.20
C ARG A 136 -10.01 10.30 24.00
N LEU A 137 -9.17 9.33 23.60
CA LEU A 137 -7.84 9.17 24.18
C LEU A 137 -6.90 10.27 23.67
N SER A 138 -5.92 10.63 24.49
CA SER A 138 -4.91 11.62 24.14
C SER A 138 -3.82 10.97 23.28
N THR A 139 -3.84 11.28 21.99
CA THR A 139 -2.85 10.85 20.99
C THR A 139 -2.50 12.01 20.05
N VAL A 140 -1.41 11.91 19.33
CA VAL A 140 -1.00 12.95 18.38
C VAL A 140 -1.72 12.74 17.05
N PHE A 141 -2.59 13.66 16.68
CA PHE A 141 -3.32 13.55 15.42
C PHE A 141 -2.40 13.74 14.20
N TRP A 142 -2.51 12.84 13.22
CA TRP A 142 -1.83 12.99 11.93
C TRP A 142 -2.62 13.90 11.00
N LYS A 143 -2.25 15.19 10.96
CA LYS A 143 -2.97 16.26 10.25
C LYS A 143 -2.96 16.11 8.72
N ASP A 144 -1.93 15.46 8.15
CA ASP A 144 -1.75 15.27 6.71
C ASP A 144 -2.39 13.96 6.20
N GLY A 145 -3.07 13.24 7.08
CA GLY A 145 -3.76 11.99 6.76
C GLY A 145 -5.15 12.20 6.15
N PRO A 146 -5.74 11.13 5.61
CA PRO A 146 -7.03 11.18 4.90
C PRO A 146 -8.25 11.28 5.82
N ILE A 147 -8.08 11.22 7.15
CA ILE A 147 -9.18 11.23 8.13
C ILE A 147 -9.11 12.52 8.94
N VAL A 148 -10.25 13.21 9.06
CA VAL A 148 -10.35 14.39 9.91
C VAL A 148 -10.25 14.01 11.38
N GLU A 149 -9.71 14.91 12.21
CA GLU A 149 -9.43 14.65 13.62
C GLU A 149 -10.62 14.10 14.42
N ALA A 150 -11.84 14.58 14.15
CA ALA A 150 -13.05 14.15 14.84
C ALA A 150 -13.34 12.63 14.71
N HIS A 151 -12.88 12.01 13.63
CA HIS A 151 -13.10 10.60 13.32
C HIS A 151 -11.84 9.75 13.42
N ALA A 152 -10.67 10.36 13.65
CA ALA A 152 -9.39 9.65 13.68
C ALA A 152 -9.36 8.55 14.75
N ILE A 153 -8.67 7.47 14.42
CA ILE A 153 -8.29 6.41 15.37
C ILE A 153 -7.38 7.02 16.45
N THR A 154 -7.64 6.69 17.71
CA THR A 154 -6.90 7.21 18.87
C THR A 154 -6.09 6.12 19.57
N GLY A 155 -5.47 5.22 18.80
CA GLY A 155 -4.65 4.12 19.29
C GLY A 155 -5.45 2.87 19.59
N PHE A 156 -4.80 1.88 20.22
CA PHE A 156 -5.47 0.63 20.59
C PHE A 156 -6.52 0.85 21.66
N HIS A 157 -7.60 0.11 21.56
CA HIS A 157 -8.53 -0.14 22.65
C HIS A 157 -8.09 -1.40 23.41
N SER A 158 -7.96 -2.51 22.68
CA SER A 158 -7.64 -3.82 23.25
C SER A 158 -7.03 -4.75 22.21
N ALA A 159 -6.44 -5.84 22.69
CA ALA A 159 -6.14 -7.01 21.87
C ALA A 159 -6.93 -8.21 22.43
N THR A 160 -7.46 -9.06 21.55
CA THR A 160 -8.18 -10.27 21.94
C THR A 160 -7.33 -11.50 21.64
N ALA A 161 -7.02 -12.30 22.66
CA ALA A 161 -6.45 -13.63 22.46
C ALA A 161 -7.53 -14.73 22.61
N THR A 162 -7.42 -15.78 21.81
CA THR A 162 -8.26 -16.98 21.95
C THR A 162 -7.46 -18.11 22.57
N LEU A 163 -8.04 -18.77 23.58
CA LEU A 163 -7.45 -19.90 24.29
C LEU A 163 -8.41 -21.08 24.28
N ASN A 164 -7.89 -22.29 24.07
CA ASN A 164 -8.66 -23.53 24.13
C ASN A 164 -8.32 -24.39 25.37
N ARG A 165 -7.39 -23.95 26.17
CA ARG A 165 -7.01 -24.55 27.45
C ARG A 165 -6.98 -23.48 28.53
N LEU A 166 -7.53 -23.79 29.69
CA LEU A 166 -7.35 -22.96 30.86
C LEU A 166 -5.92 -23.14 31.33
N ASP A 167 -5.26 -22.04 31.61
CA ASP A 167 -3.94 -22.05 32.21
C ASP A 167 -4.07 -22.57 33.64
N GLU A 168 -3.51 -23.74 33.93
CA GLU A 168 -3.46 -24.30 35.29
C GLU A 168 -2.59 -23.44 36.21
N LYS A 169 -1.66 -22.67 35.68
CA LYS A 169 -0.91 -21.64 36.39
C LYS A 169 -1.70 -20.33 36.36
N LYS A 170 -2.85 -20.33 37.02
CA LYS A 170 -3.65 -19.12 37.26
C LYS A 170 -2.71 -18.06 37.83
N GLY A 171 -2.53 -16.98 37.08
CA GLY A 171 -1.79 -15.88 37.67
C GLY A 171 -0.94 -15.07 36.73
N LEU A 172 -0.60 -15.53 35.52
CA LEU A 172 0.27 -14.71 34.64
C LEU A 172 -0.28 -13.30 34.47
N LEU A 173 -1.53 -13.15 34.05
CA LEU A 173 -2.12 -11.82 33.79
C LEU A 173 -2.33 -11.05 35.10
N MET A 174 -2.85 -11.68 36.15
CA MET A 174 -3.25 -10.99 37.38
C MET A 174 -2.10 -10.95 38.43
N ASP A 175 -1.44 -12.08 38.69
CA ASP A 175 -0.48 -12.16 39.77
C ASP A 175 0.92 -11.71 39.37
N VAL A 176 1.33 -11.96 38.13
CA VAL A 176 2.64 -11.60 37.59
C VAL A 176 2.59 -10.25 36.87
N LEU A 177 1.73 -10.08 35.86
CA LEU A 177 1.64 -8.85 35.09
C LEU A 177 0.81 -7.74 35.75
N GLY A 178 0.06 -8.05 36.81
CA GLY A 178 -0.67 -7.08 37.61
C GLY A 178 -1.94 -6.53 36.97
N MET A 179 -2.48 -7.23 35.98
CA MET A 179 -3.74 -6.84 35.35
C MET A 179 -4.93 -7.13 36.28
N THR A 180 -6.01 -6.38 36.12
CA THR A 180 -7.25 -6.56 36.91
C THR A 180 -8.37 -7.07 36.01
N LEU A 181 -9.09 -8.10 36.44
CA LEU A 181 -10.29 -8.57 35.75
C LEU A 181 -11.38 -7.50 35.84
N LYS A 182 -11.70 -6.85 34.71
CA LYS A 182 -12.70 -5.78 34.62
C LYS A 182 -14.13 -6.28 34.46
N GLY A 183 -14.30 -7.38 33.71
CA GLY A 183 -15.61 -7.93 33.45
C GLY A 183 -15.56 -9.19 32.60
N ARG A 184 -16.76 -9.79 32.44
CA ARG A 184 -16.96 -10.97 31.62
C ARG A 184 -18.26 -10.85 30.85
N GLU A 185 -18.23 -11.18 29.54
CA GLU A 185 -19.40 -11.40 28.68
C GLU A 185 -19.24 -12.78 28.04
N ASP A 186 -20.18 -13.70 28.30
CA ASP A 186 -20.16 -15.09 27.85
C ASP A 186 -18.82 -15.80 28.14
N ASN A 187 -18.04 -16.08 27.11
CA ASN A 187 -16.74 -16.72 27.17
C ASN A 187 -15.56 -15.72 27.00
N ARG A 188 -15.83 -14.41 26.99
CA ARG A 188 -14.85 -13.32 26.90
C ARG A 188 -14.59 -12.72 28.27
N TYR A 189 -13.33 -12.65 28.65
CA TYR A 189 -12.84 -12.05 29.88
C TYR A 189 -12.02 -10.83 29.53
N ARG A 190 -12.37 -9.65 30.06
CA ARG A 190 -11.64 -8.40 29.87
C ARG A 190 -10.75 -8.12 31.05
N PHE A 191 -9.44 -7.99 30.79
CA PHE A 191 -8.45 -7.57 31.77
C PHE A 191 -8.05 -6.12 31.50
N GLU A 192 -7.87 -5.35 32.55
CA GLU A 192 -7.48 -3.95 32.52
C GLU A 192 -6.06 -3.79 33.09
N MET A 193 -5.24 -3.00 32.39
CA MET A 193 -3.88 -2.65 32.79
C MET A 193 -3.86 -1.34 33.56
N GLU A 194 -2.74 -0.99 34.20
CA GLU A 194 -2.69 0.08 35.20
C GLU A 194 -3.02 1.48 34.67
N ASN A 195 -2.61 1.82 33.47
CA ASN A 195 -2.83 3.17 32.90
C ASN A 195 -4.15 3.28 32.14
N HIS A 196 -5.24 3.49 32.86
CA HIS A 196 -6.60 3.58 32.30
C HIS A 196 -6.84 4.75 31.35
N ALA A 197 -5.97 5.75 31.33
CA ALA A 197 -6.09 6.92 30.46
C ALA A 197 -5.30 6.78 29.15
N ALA A 198 -4.42 5.79 29.05
CA ALA A 198 -3.59 5.56 27.87
C ALA A 198 -4.28 4.65 26.85
N PRO A 199 -3.94 4.77 25.55
CA PRO A 199 -4.32 3.79 24.55
C PRO A 199 -3.84 2.38 24.93
N GLY A 200 -4.63 1.35 24.58
CA GLY A 200 -4.23 -0.04 24.74
C GLY A 200 -4.21 -0.56 26.17
N HIS A 201 -5.12 -0.11 27.02
CA HIS A 201 -5.16 -0.54 28.43
C HIS A 201 -6.01 -1.79 28.70
N PHE A 202 -6.64 -2.39 27.67
CA PHE A 202 -7.38 -3.64 27.81
C PHE A 202 -6.72 -4.80 27.08
N TYR A 203 -6.85 -5.99 27.68
CA TYR A 203 -6.51 -7.27 27.08
C TYR A 203 -7.67 -8.24 27.28
N ASP A 204 -8.27 -8.70 26.17
CA ASP A 204 -9.41 -9.61 26.21
C ASP A 204 -8.94 -11.06 25.97
N VAL A 205 -9.49 -12.00 26.72
CA VAL A 205 -9.28 -13.43 26.51
C VAL A 205 -10.63 -14.09 26.21
N VAL A 206 -10.73 -14.71 25.04
CA VAL A 206 -11.85 -15.56 24.66
C VAL A 206 -11.46 -17.01 24.93
N PHE A 207 -12.20 -17.68 25.81
CA PHE A 207 -11.99 -19.09 26.09
C PHE A 207 -13.01 -19.96 25.34
N ASP A 208 -12.50 -20.79 24.42
CA ASP A 208 -13.31 -21.77 23.71
C ASP A 208 -12.53 -23.09 23.53
N PRO A 209 -12.87 -24.15 24.29
CA PRO A 209 -12.17 -25.43 24.24
C PRO A 209 -12.30 -26.16 22.89
N LYS A 210 -13.20 -25.73 22.00
CA LYS A 210 -13.42 -26.35 20.70
C LYS A 210 -12.61 -25.70 19.57
N VAL A 211 -12.07 -24.49 19.80
CA VAL A 211 -11.29 -23.80 18.77
C VAL A 211 -9.95 -24.52 18.57
N PRO A 212 -9.61 -24.88 17.32
CA PRO A 212 -8.30 -25.46 17.02
C PRO A 212 -7.17 -24.46 17.25
N ASN A 213 -5.96 -24.96 17.48
CA ASN A 213 -4.79 -24.10 17.56
C ASN A 213 -4.63 -23.27 16.28
N GLY A 214 -4.23 -22.01 16.42
CA GLY A 214 -3.91 -21.15 15.32
C GLY A 214 -2.73 -21.69 14.49
N LYS A 215 -2.62 -21.23 13.26
CA LYS A 215 -1.49 -21.49 12.37
C LYS A 215 -0.94 -20.16 11.89
N PRO A 216 0.33 -19.82 12.22
CA PRO A 216 0.95 -18.59 11.73
C PRO A 216 0.96 -18.52 10.21
N GLY A 217 0.88 -17.33 9.66
CA GLY A 217 0.88 -17.05 8.24
C GLY A 217 0.27 -15.68 7.94
N ASP A 218 -0.01 -15.41 6.68
CA ASP A 218 -0.64 -14.18 6.23
C ASP A 218 -1.93 -13.87 7.00
N GLY A 219 -2.12 -12.62 7.42
CA GLY A 219 -3.30 -12.17 8.16
C GLY A 219 -3.37 -12.63 9.63
N THR A 220 -2.22 -12.99 10.25
CA THR A 220 -2.19 -13.38 11.67
C THR A 220 -1.29 -12.46 12.49
N VAL A 221 -1.61 -12.32 13.78
CA VAL A 221 -0.75 -11.62 14.73
C VAL A 221 0.45 -12.50 15.09
N HIS A 222 1.65 -11.92 15.00
CA HIS A 222 2.89 -12.57 15.39
C HIS A 222 3.09 -12.49 16.92
N HIS A 223 2.99 -11.28 17.50
CA HIS A 223 3.11 -11.06 18.93
C HIS A 223 2.40 -9.78 19.39
N ILE A 224 2.21 -9.68 20.69
CA ILE A 224 1.75 -8.46 21.37
C ILE A 224 2.84 -8.01 22.34
N ALA A 225 3.19 -6.73 22.31
CA ALA A 225 4.15 -6.10 23.21
C ALA A 225 3.44 -5.22 24.24
N PHE A 226 3.76 -5.45 25.51
CA PHE A 226 3.35 -4.59 26.61
C PHE A 226 4.45 -3.56 26.89
N ARG A 227 4.05 -2.36 27.30
CA ARG A 227 4.97 -1.26 27.52
C ARG A 227 5.61 -1.27 28.92
N THR A 228 6.83 -0.76 28.99
CA THR A 228 7.55 -0.46 30.23
C THR A 228 8.37 0.83 30.05
N ASP A 229 8.55 1.58 31.15
CA ASP A 229 9.06 2.95 31.08
C ASP A 229 10.52 3.05 30.62
N ASP A 230 11.38 2.10 31.03
CA ASP A 230 12.82 2.14 30.80
C ASP A 230 13.51 0.77 30.91
N ASP A 231 14.82 0.75 30.63
CA ASP A 231 15.68 -0.44 30.72
C ASP A 231 15.71 -1.06 32.12
N LYS A 232 15.69 -0.24 33.17
CA LYS A 232 15.72 -0.70 34.55
C LYS A 232 14.44 -1.44 34.92
N SER A 233 13.31 -0.88 34.50
CA SER A 233 11.99 -1.49 34.67
C SER A 233 11.91 -2.78 33.85
N GLN A 234 12.44 -2.81 32.61
CA GLN A 234 12.49 -4.02 31.80
C GLN A 234 13.34 -5.14 32.43
N ALA A 235 14.51 -4.80 32.99
CA ALA A 235 15.33 -5.77 33.71
C ALA A 235 14.59 -6.35 34.95
N GLY A 236 13.79 -5.52 35.62
CA GLY A 236 12.89 -5.94 36.70
C GLY A 236 11.86 -6.96 36.19
N TRP A 237 11.23 -6.70 35.07
CA TRP A 237 10.30 -7.62 34.40
C TRP A 237 10.97 -8.94 34.04
N GLN A 238 12.15 -8.89 33.39
CA GLN A 238 12.89 -10.11 33.01
C GLN A 238 13.16 -11.00 34.26
N SER A 239 13.60 -10.39 35.38
CA SER A 239 13.82 -11.11 36.64
C SER A 239 12.53 -11.72 37.18
N THR A 240 11.43 -10.98 37.19
CA THR A 240 10.12 -11.41 37.68
C THR A 240 9.57 -12.58 36.87
N LEU A 241 9.63 -12.50 35.55
CA LEU A 241 9.16 -13.55 34.64
C LEU A 241 9.99 -14.83 34.75
N LYS A 242 11.34 -14.72 34.84
CA LYS A 242 12.24 -15.87 35.09
C LYS A 242 11.94 -16.54 36.44
N LYS A 243 11.70 -15.77 37.49
CA LYS A 243 11.30 -16.30 38.81
C LYS A 243 9.94 -17.00 38.80
N SER A 244 9.05 -16.59 37.90
CA SER A 244 7.74 -17.25 37.71
C SER A 244 7.84 -18.50 36.83
N GLY A 245 9.06 -18.93 36.46
CA GLY A 245 9.32 -20.15 35.70
C GLY A 245 9.06 -20.03 34.21
N LEU A 246 9.03 -18.80 33.65
CA LEU A 246 8.89 -18.55 32.21
C LEU A 246 10.25 -18.48 31.55
N GLY A 247 10.35 -19.04 30.32
CA GLY A 247 11.51 -18.88 29.47
C GLY A 247 11.48 -17.49 28.81
N VAL A 248 12.40 -16.62 29.26
CA VAL A 248 12.48 -15.23 28.76
C VAL A 248 13.78 -15.02 28.02
N THR A 249 13.75 -14.38 26.86
CA THR A 249 14.95 -14.07 26.07
C THR A 249 15.85 -13.08 26.79
N ASP A 250 17.09 -12.97 26.33
CA ASP A 250 17.91 -11.81 26.62
C ASP A 250 17.32 -10.55 25.99
N VAL A 251 17.72 -9.39 26.50
CA VAL A 251 17.31 -8.10 25.96
C VAL A 251 17.80 -7.97 24.51
N ARG A 252 16.88 -7.62 23.61
CA ARG A 252 17.15 -7.36 22.20
C ARG A 252 16.98 -5.88 21.91
N ASP A 253 17.99 -5.27 21.31
CA ASP A 253 17.91 -3.92 20.80
C ASP A 253 17.15 -3.94 19.46
N ARG A 254 16.10 -3.11 19.36
CA ARG A 254 15.28 -2.96 18.16
C ARG A 254 15.38 -1.55 17.57
N ASN A 255 16.43 -0.82 17.87
CA ASN A 255 16.72 0.57 17.55
C ASN A 255 15.75 1.57 18.21
N TYR A 256 14.44 1.34 18.10
CA TYR A 256 13.39 2.25 18.55
C TYR A 256 12.88 1.94 19.95
N PHE A 257 13.16 0.75 20.45
CA PHE A 257 12.84 0.23 21.79
C PHE A 257 13.71 -1.00 22.08
N ARG A 258 13.77 -1.42 23.34
CA ARG A 258 14.39 -2.67 23.75
C ARG A 258 13.34 -3.68 24.14
N SER A 259 13.57 -4.95 23.86
CA SER A 259 12.57 -6.01 23.93
C SER A 259 13.05 -7.24 24.66
N ILE A 260 12.16 -7.85 25.46
CA ILE A 260 12.28 -9.21 25.96
C ILE A 260 11.03 -9.99 25.56
N TYR A 261 11.20 -11.26 25.16
CA TYR A 261 10.13 -12.10 24.64
C TYR A 261 9.91 -13.33 25.50
N PHE A 262 8.65 -13.76 25.64
CA PHE A 262 8.28 -14.99 26.32
C PHE A 262 6.92 -15.50 25.82
N HIS A 263 6.70 -16.82 25.86
CA HIS A 263 5.39 -17.39 25.60
C HIS A 263 4.55 -17.42 26.87
N SER A 264 3.29 -17.00 26.74
CA SER A 264 2.29 -17.27 27.77
C SER A 264 2.03 -18.77 27.84
N PRO A 265 1.55 -19.30 28.99
CA PRO A 265 1.15 -20.71 29.07
C PRO A 265 0.09 -21.12 28.07
N GLY A 266 -0.74 -20.17 27.63
CA GLY A 266 -1.74 -20.35 26.56
C GLY A 266 -1.18 -20.37 25.14
N GLY A 267 0.13 -20.14 24.96
CA GLY A 267 0.82 -20.18 23.64
C GLY A 267 1.04 -18.82 22.99
N VAL A 268 0.38 -17.75 23.45
CA VAL A 268 0.55 -16.40 22.88
C VAL A 268 1.96 -15.90 23.11
N LEU A 269 2.63 -15.41 22.08
CA LEU A 269 3.93 -14.76 22.20
C LEU A 269 3.75 -13.34 22.74
N PHE A 270 4.31 -13.09 23.91
CA PHE A 270 4.35 -11.81 24.59
C PHE A 270 5.73 -11.18 24.48
N GLU A 271 5.74 -9.87 24.41
CA GLU A 271 6.91 -9.03 24.49
C GLU A 271 6.73 -8.01 25.61
N ILE A 272 7.81 -7.55 26.24
CA ILE A 272 7.84 -6.32 27.02
C ILE A 272 8.84 -5.39 26.37
N ALA A 273 8.34 -4.25 25.89
CA ALA A 273 9.10 -3.23 25.15
C ALA A 273 9.23 -1.95 25.98
N THR A 274 10.40 -1.30 25.91
CA THR A 274 10.62 0.01 26.53
C THR A 274 9.99 1.11 25.68
N ASP A 275 9.43 2.14 26.32
CA ASP A 275 8.92 3.32 25.60
C ASP A 275 10.05 4.09 24.87
N PRO A 276 11.23 4.38 25.47
CA PRO A 276 12.33 5.02 24.76
C PRO A 276 13.18 4.02 23.94
N PRO A 277 13.93 4.53 22.92
CA PRO A 277 14.09 5.94 22.55
C PRO A 277 13.01 6.49 21.61
N GLY A 278 12.18 5.64 20.99
CA GLY A 278 11.15 6.05 20.02
C GLY A 278 11.67 6.29 18.61
N PHE A 279 10.77 6.67 17.69
CA PHE A 279 11.07 6.71 16.25
C PHE A 279 11.85 7.93 15.77
N THR A 280 11.94 8.98 16.60
CA THR A 280 12.68 10.20 16.26
C THR A 280 14.19 10.09 16.48
N VAL A 281 14.70 8.92 16.84
CA VAL A 281 16.14 8.68 17.06
C VAL A 281 16.96 8.80 15.77
N ASP A 282 16.35 8.54 14.60
CA ASP A 282 17.01 8.52 13.29
C ASP A 282 16.24 9.23 12.16
N GLU A 283 15.08 9.83 12.47
CA GLU A 283 14.31 10.68 11.57
C GLU A 283 13.69 11.86 12.33
N ASN A 284 13.57 13.01 11.67
CA ASN A 284 12.80 14.13 12.22
C ASN A 284 11.30 13.78 12.30
N LEU A 285 10.60 14.40 13.24
CA LEU A 285 9.17 14.15 13.44
C LEU A 285 8.32 14.33 12.16
N ASP A 286 8.62 15.36 11.38
CA ASP A 286 7.86 15.65 10.14
C ASP A 286 8.18 14.64 9.01
N GLU A 287 9.33 13.98 9.07
CA GLU A 287 9.84 13.05 8.05
C GLU A 287 9.64 11.57 8.42
N LEU A 288 9.01 11.28 9.56
CA LEU A 288 8.80 9.89 10.00
C LEU A 288 8.16 9.04 8.91
N GLY A 289 8.81 7.91 8.60
CA GLY A 289 8.37 6.95 7.59
C GLY A 289 8.58 7.38 6.15
N ALA A 290 9.26 8.50 5.88
CA ALA A 290 9.50 9.00 4.52
C ALA A 290 10.59 8.22 3.78
N SER A 291 11.55 7.63 4.50
CA SER A 291 12.68 6.91 3.91
C SER A 291 12.96 5.56 4.58
N LEU A 292 13.58 4.64 3.83
CA LEU A 292 14.03 3.37 4.38
C LEU A 292 15.17 3.58 5.36
N LYS A 293 14.97 3.20 6.62
CA LYS A 293 16.00 3.12 7.65
C LYS A 293 16.45 1.69 7.82
N LEU A 294 17.75 1.46 7.86
CA LEU A 294 18.28 0.12 8.08
C LEU A 294 18.86 0.01 9.49
N PRO A 295 18.71 -1.17 10.14
CA PRO A 295 19.52 -1.46 11.31
C PRO A 295 21.01 -1.35 10.98
N ASN A 296 21.83 -0.80 11.88
CA ASN A 296 23.25 -0.58 11.66
C ASN A 296 24.00 -1.81 11.12
N GLN A 297 23.58 -3.00 11.56
CA GLN A 297 24.16 -4.27 11.10
C GLN A 297 23.92 -4.57 9.63
N HIS A 298 22.92 -3.96 9.00
CA HIS A 298 22.52 -4.19 7.61
C HIS A 298 22.87 -3.02 6.68
N GLU A 299 23.38 -1.90 7.22
CA GLU A 299 23.68 -0.68 6.43
C GLU A 299 24.69 -0.95 5.31
N HIS A 300 25.65 -1.82 5.53
CA HIS A 300 26.64 -2.21 4.51
C HIS A 300 26.03 -2.96 3.30
N MET A 301 24.77 -3.40 3.39
CA MET A 301 24.05 -4.10 2.33
C MET A 301 22.96 -3.22 1.69
N ARG A 302 22.88 -1.92 1.99
CA ARG A 302 21.79 -1.02 1.58
C ARG A 302 21.41 -1.17 0.11
N ASP A 303 22.36 -1.00 -0.81
CA ASP A 303 22.08 -1.08 -2.25
C ASP A 303 21.50 -2.44 -2.68
N ASN A 304 21.88 -3.51 -2.00
CA ASN A 304 21.37 -4.85 -2.28
C ASN A 304 19.96 -5.04 -1.72
N ILE A 305 19.71 -4.51 -0.54
CA ILE A 305 18.40 -4.55 0.13
C ILE A 305 17.39 -3.74 -0.67
N GLU A 306 17.71 -2.49 -1.02
CA GLU A 306 16.81 -1.60 -1.78
C GLU A 306 16.46 -2.16 -3.17
N ARG A 307 17.38 -2.90 -3.80
CA ARG A 307 17.07 -3.57 -5.09
C ARG A 307 16.12 -4.76 -4.97
N GLN A 308 16.07 -5.44 -3.83
CA GLN A 308 15.26 -6.63 -3.63
C GLN A 308 13.91 -6.35 -2.96
N LEU A 309 13.83 -5.29 -2.17
CA LEU A 309 12.58 -4.89 -1.56
C LEU A 309 11.59 -4.39 -2.64
N PRO A 310 10.30 -4.78 -2.59
CA PRO A 310 9.29 -4.19 -3.46
C PRO A 310 9.13 -2.70 -3.12
N PRO A 311 8.90 -1.83 -4.10
CA PRO A 311 8.63 -0.41 -3.83
C PRO A 311 7.35 -0.28 -2.99
N LEU A 312 7.42 0.39 -1.85
CA LEU A 312 6.29 0.56 -0.92
C LEU A 312 5.26 1.57 -1.40
N ARG A 313 5.72 2.61 -2.06
CA ARG A 313 4.88 3.68 -2.60
C ARG A 313 5.10 3.72 -4.10
N ASP A 314 4.07 3.45 -4.86
CA ASP A 314 4.08 3.53 -6.32
C ASP A 314 4.33 4.96 -6.87
N ARG A 315 4.55 5.94 -5.98
CA ARG A 315 4.80 7.34 -6.35
C ARG A 315 6.20 7.62 -6.89
N GLN A 316 7.14 6.68 -6.80
CA GLN A 316 8.44 6.81 -7.45
C GLN A 316 8.62 5.68 -8.46
N PHE A 317 7.95 5.79 -9.59
CA PHE A 317 8.37 5.00 -10.75
C PHE A 317 9.82 5.35 -11.07
N HIS A 318 10.67 4.34 -11.08
CA HIS A 318 11.97 4.52 -11.70
C HIS A 318 11.72 4.99 -13.12
N HIS A 319 12.23 6.14 -13.51
CA HIS A 319 11.92 6.74 -14.78
C HIS A 319 13.06 7.54 -15.35
N VAL A 320 12.99 7.80 -16.64
CA VAL A 320 13.89 8.72 -17.35
C VAL A 320 13.07 9.88 -17.88
N PHE A 321 13.53 11.10 -17.61
CA PHE A 321 13.04 12.30 -18.26
C PHE A 321 14.09 12.83 -19.23
N LYS A 322 13.67 13.28 -20.42
CA LYS A 322 14.53 13.89 -21.44
C LYS A 322 13.89 15.16 -21.97
N GLU A 323 14.62 16.25 -21.93
CA GLU A 323 14.25 17.49 -22.59
C GLU A 323 14.20 17.33 -24.11
N PRO A 324 13.45 18.18 -24.85
CA PRO A 324 13.48 18.23 -26.31
C PRO A 324 14.89 18.38 -26.88
N GLN A 325 15.16 17.74 -28.04
CA GLN A 325 16.48 17.87 -28.70
C GLN A 325 16.61 19.11 -29.55
N LEU A 326 15.50 19.63 -30.07
CA LEU A 326 15.49 20.82 -30.92
C LEU A 326 15.29 22.09 -30.10
N PRO A 327 15.84 23.24 -30.54
CA PRO A 327 15.66 24.50 -29.84
C PRO A 327 14.19 24.93 -29.71
N ALA A 328 13.32 24.50 -30.65
CA ALA A 328 11.89 24.76 -30.63
C ALA A 328 11.19 23.59 -29.89
N ASP A 329 10.97 23.74 -28.58
CA ASP A 329 10.07 22.88 -27.81
C ASP A 329 8.64 23.06 -28.31
N ASN A 330 7.96 21.96 -28.68
CA ASN A 330 6.58 21.99 -29.15
C ASN A 330 5.53 21.94 -28.03
N GLY A 331 5.97 21.99 -26.77
CA GLY A 331 5.12 21.90 -25.58
C GLY A 331 4.60 20.50 -25.27
N GLN A 332 4.76 19.54 -26.17
CA GLN A 332 4.28 18.17 -25.98
C GLN A 332 5.24 17.35 -25.11
N THR A 333 4.68 16.39 -24.38
CA THR A 333 5.45 15.36 -23.68
C THR A 333 4.96 13.97 -24.09
N ILE A 334 5.87 13.15 -24.61
CA ILE A 334 5.56 11.75 -24.94
C ILE A 334 5.90 10.88 -23.72
N VAL A 335 4.90 10.17 -23.23
CA VAL A 335 5.06 9.17 -22.17
C VAL A 335 5.30 7.82 -22.81
N THR A 336 6.52 7.26 -22.66
CA THR A 336 6.88 5.99 -23.26
C THR A 336 6.73 4.83 -22.28
N LEU A 337 6.02 3.76 -22.70
CA LEU A 337 5.66 2.62 -21.88
C LEU A 337 6.15 1.32 -22.53
N HIS A 338 7.17 0.70 -21.94
CA HIS A 338 7.89 -0.44 -22.50
C HIS A 338 7.06 -1.74 -22.55
N GLY A 339 7.47 -2.69 -23.40
CA GLY A 339 6.92 -4.05 -23.44
C GLY A 339 7.40 -4.94 -22.30
N THR A 340 6.87 -6.17 -22.23
CA THR A 340 7.31 -7.19 -21.25
C THR A 340 8.81 -7.45 -21.36
N GLY A 341 9.53 -7.40 -20.24
CA GLY A 341 10.97 -7.61 -20.14
C GLY A 341 11.82 -6.40 -20.50
N GLY A 342 11.19 -5.32 -21.00
CA GLY A 342 11.84 -4.05 -21.27
C GLY A 342 12.01 -3.18 -20.01
N ASN A 343 12.48 -1.95 -20.23
CA ASN A 343 12.69 -0.97 -19.17
C ASN A 343 12.49 0.46 -19.69
N GLU A 344 12.68 1.45 -18.86
CA GLU A 344 12.49 2.88 -19.15
C GLU A 344 13.37 3.44 -20.28
N ASN A 345 14.36 2.70 -20.76
CA ASN A 345 15.22 3.17 -21.85
C ASN A 345 14.80 2.69 -23.25
N ASP A 346 13.97 1.63 -23.33
CA ASP A 346 13.71 0.89 -24.58
C ASP A 346 13.05 1.72 -25.70
N LEU A 347 12.07 2.55 -25.34
CA LEU A 347 11.31 3.33 -26.33
C LEU A 347 11.81 4.77 -26.50
N ILE A 348 12.80 5.22 -25.71
CA ILE A 348 13.32 6.59 -25.78
C ILE A 348 13.88 6.90 -27.16
N GLY A 349 14.67 6.00 -27.76
CA GLY A 349 15.21 6.18 -29.10
C GLY A 349 14.11 6.35 -30.15
N ILE A 350 13.12 5.46 -30.15
CA ILE A 350 11.98 5.50 -31.06
C ILE A 350 11.18 6.80 -30.91
N ALA A 351 10.84 7.18 -29.67
CA ALA A 351 10.09 8.40 -29.41
C ALA A 351 10.87 9.65 -29.85
N ARG A 352 12.18 9.63 -29.67
CA ARG A 352 13.08 10.70 -30.10
C ARG A 352 13.14 10.86 -31.63
N ASP A 353 13.19 9.75 -32.36
CA ASP A 353 13.23 9.74 -33.83
C ASP A 353 11.91 10.23 -34.44
N VAL A 354 10.77 9.91 -33.83
CA VAL A 354 9.45 10.30 -34.37
C VAL A 354 9.02 11.71 -33.91
N SER A 355 9.51 12.22 -32.78
CA SER A 355 9.19 13.57 -32.28
C SER A 355 10.35 14.19 -31.52
N PRO A 356 11.40 14.68 -32.20
CA PRO A 356 12.57 15.23 -31.52
C PRO A 356 12.30 16.54 -30.77
N ALA A 357 11.24 17.25 -31.09
CA ALA A 357 10.81 18.50 -30.45
C ALA A 357 9.98 18.28 -29.16
N SER A 358 9.62 17.04 -28.82
CA SER A 358 8.88 16.72 -27.60
C SER A 358 9.80 16.35 -26.46
N ALA A 359 9.39 16.67 -25.22
CA ALA A 359 9.96 16.06 -24.03
C ALA A 359 9.55 14.58 -23.93
N LEU A 360 10.35 13.77 -23.23
CA LEU A 360 10.06 12.35 -23.04
C LEU A 360 10.03 12.04 -21.53
N LEU A 361 8.96 11.37 -21.08
CA LEU A 361 8.85 10.80 -19.74
C LEU A 361 8.67 9.28 -19.88
N SER A 362 9.58 8.51 -19.31
CA SER A 362 9.62 7.05 -19.52
C SER A 362 9.69 6.31 -18.18
N PRO A 363 8.55 5.92 -17.60
CA PRO A 363 8.51 5.12 -16.38
C PRO A 363 8.83 3.64 -16.65
N ARG A 364 9.45 2.99 -15.65
CA ARG A 364 9.66 1.54 -15.60
C ARG A 364 8.47 0.85 -14.97
N GLY A 365 7.98 -0.24 -15.57
CA GLY A 365 6.98 -1.11 -14.98
C GLY A 365 7.50 -1.75 -13.69
N GLN A 366 6.66 -1.82 -12.66
CA GLN A 366 7.05 -2.21 -11.30
C GLN A 366 6.82 -3.68 -10.97
N VAL A 367 6.13 -4.41 -11.85
CA VAL A 367 5.85 -5.84 -11.63
C VAL A 367 6.99 -6.67 -12.22
N ILE A 368 7.50 -7.63 -11.46
CA ILE A 368 8.48 -8.62 -11.94
C ILE A 368 7.77 -9.96 -12.04
N GLU A 369 7.68 -10.50 -13.25
CA GLU A 369 7.12 -11.82 -13.53
C GLU A 369 8.16 -12.68 -14.25
N ASN A 370 8.61 -13.76 -13.64
CA ASN A 370 9.67 -14.64 -14.17
C ASN A 370 10.96 -13.88 -14.54
N GLY A 371 11.35 -12.89 -13.72
CA GLY A 371 12.51 -12.04 -13.96
C GLY A 371 12.33 -10.96 -15.03
N MET A 372 11.14 -10.80 -15.59
CA MET A 372 10.79 -9.79 -16.60
C MET A 372 9.96 -8.67 -16.00
N LEU A 373 10.33 -7.42 -16.27
CA LEU A 373 9.57 -6.24 -15.89
C LEU A 373 8.28 -6.12 -16.70
N ARG A 374 7.20 -5.73 -16.01
CA ARG A 374 5.86 -5.47 -16.57
C ARG A 374 5.19 -4.33 -15.82
N PHE A 375 4.14 -3.75 -16.42
CA PHE A 375 3.32 -2.75 -15.73
C PHE A 375 2.25 -3.38 -14.83
N PHE A 376 1.79 -4.61 -15.13
CA PHE A 376 0.76 -5.32 -14.35
C PHE A 376 0.92 -6.84 -14.44
N LYS A 377 0.28 -7.56 -13.51
CA LYS A 377 0.27 -9.03 -13.41
C LYS A 377 -0.66 -9.67 -14.46
N ARG A 378 -0.36 -10.90 -14.83
CA ARG A 378 -1.26 -11.76 -15.61
C ARG A 378 -1.53 -13.06 -14.85
N LEU A 379 -2.72 -13.61 -15.06
CA LEU A 379 -3.12 -14.90 -14.49
C LEU A 379 -2.67 -16.06 -15.37
N ALA A 380 -2.60 -15.84 -16.67
CA ALA A 380 -2.10 -16.79 -17.68
C ALA A 380 -1.65 -16.01 -18.93
N GLU A 381 -1.14 -16.71 -19.93
CA GLU A 381 -0.84 -16.10 -21.24
C GLU A 381 -2.12 -15.45 -21.81
N ASN A 382 -2.02 -14.16 -22.16
CA ASN A 382 -3.14 -13.32 -22.63
C ASN A 382 -4.36 -13.21 -21.72
N VAL A 383 -4.23 -13.58 -20.44
CA VAL A 383 -5.25 -13.41 -19.40
C VAL A 383 -4.71 -12.52 -18.29
N PHE A 384 -5.25 -11.32 -18.17
CA PHE A 384 -4.77 -10.32 -17.23
C PHE A 384 -5.49 -10.41 -15.88
N ASP A 385 -4.80 -10.05 -14.80
CA ASP A 385 -5.43 -9.75 -13.53
C ASP A 385 -6.02 -8.33 -13.61
N GLU A 386 -7.31 -8.24 -13.98
CA GLU A 386 -7.97 -6.95 -14.24
C GLU A 386 -8.01 -6.04 -13.01
N LYS A 387 -8.05 -6.61 -11.80
CA LYS A 387 -7.96 -5.83 -10.57
C LYS A 387 -6.58 -5.20 -10.41
N ASP A 388 -5.51 -5.96 -10.69
CA ASP A 388 -4.15 -5.44 -10.68
C ASP A 388 -3.94 -4.43 -11.82
N VAL A 389 -4.48 -4.70 -13.03
CA VAL A 389 -4.45 -3.74 -14.15
C VAL A 389 -5.06 -2.40 -13.75
N ALA A 390 -6.25 -2.41 -13.12
CA ALA A 390 -6.94 -1.19 -12.74
C ALA A 390 -6.15 -0.39 -11.67
N GLY A 391 -5.68 -1.06 -10.62
CA GLY A 391 -4.87 -0.40 -9.59
C GLY A 391 -3.56 0.17 -10.13
N ARG A 392 -2.84 -0.59 -11.00
CA ARG A 392 -1.59 -0.15 -11.62
C ARG A 392 -1.79 0.99 -12.63
N ALA A 393 -2.91 0.99 -13.35
CA ALA A 393 -3.26 2.10 -14.25
C ALA A 393 -3.50 3.40 -13.47
N ASP A 394 -4.17 3.33 -12.33
CA ASP A 394 -4.44 4.47 -11.46
C ASP A 394 -3.13 5.04 -10.87
N ASP A 395 -2.28 4.18 -10.31
CA ASP A 395 -0.99 4.58 -9.74
C ASP A 395 -0.06 5.21 -10.80
N LEU A 396 0.00 4.60 -12.00
CA LEU A 396 0.82 5.11 -13.10
C LEU A 396 0.27 6.44 -13.64
N ALA A 397 -1.05 6.61 -13.69
CA ALA A 397 -1.70 7.86 -14.09
C ALA A 397 -1.33 9.01 -13.14
N ASP A 398 -1.45 8.80 -11.82
CA ASP A 398 -1.08 9.78 -10.81
C ASP A 398 0.41 10.15 -10.89
N PHE A 399 1.28 9.16 -11.05
CA PHE A 399 2.72 9.39 -11.25
C PHE A 399 2.99 10.26 -12.49
N ILE A 400 2.40 9.90 -13.66
CA ILE A 400 2.64 10.60 -14.92
C ILE A 400 2.26 12.08 -14.81
N VAL A 401 1.08 12.38 -14.24
CA VAL A 401 0.60 13.75 -14.09
C VAL A 401 1.51 14.54 -13.12
N THR A 402 1.87 13.93 -11.99
CA THR A 402 2.74 14.56 -10.98
C THR A 402 4.13 14.83 -11.54
N ALA A 403 4.77 13.82 -12.15
CA ALA A 403 6.11 13.95 -12.71
C ALA A 403 6.16 14.97 -13.86
N ALA A 404 5.16 14.98 -14.75
CA ALA A 404 5.08 15.99 -15.81
C ALA A 404 5.07 17.41 -15.21
N ALA A 405 4.27 17.67 -14.21
CA ALA A 405 4.20 18.96 -13.51
C ALA A 405 5.54 19.32 -12.82
N GLU A 406 6.19 18.36 -12.17
CA GLU A 406 7.51 18.55 -11.53
C GLU A 406 8.61 18.91 -12.53
N TYR A 407 8.54 18.36 -13.77
CA TYR A 407 9.44 18.73 -14.86
C TYR A 407 8.97 19.99 -15.63
N GLY A 408 7.99 20.74 -15.12
CA GLY A 408 7.48 21.95 -15.75
C GLY A 408 6.75 21.71 -17.07
N ARG A 409 6.20 20.50 -17.28
CA ARG A 409 5.43 20.11 -18.47
C ARG A 409 3.93 20.21 -18.18
N ASP A 410 3.16 20.63 -19.19
CA ASP A 410 1.71 20.72 -19.08
C ASP A 410 1.07 19.30 -19.13
N PRO A 411 0.38 18.85 -18.07
CA PRO A 411 -0.32 17.56 -18.09
C PRO A 411 -1.39 17.44 -19.18
N ALA A 412 -1.94 18.54 -19.69
CA ALA A 412 -2.89 18.54 -20.79
C ALA A 412 -2.24 18.21 -22.16
N GLN A 413 -0.91 18.24 -22.25
CA GLN A 413 -0.12 18.00 -23.46
C GLN A 413 0.60 16.64 -23.47
N LEU A 414 0.07 15.66 -22.72
CA LEU A 414 0.63 14.32 -22.64
C LEU A 414 0.11 13.44 -23.78
N THR A 415 1.04 12.73 -24.42
CA THR A 415 0.76 11.70 -25.46
C THR A 415 1.35 10.37 -25.01
N ALA A 416 0.54 9.31 -24.89
CA ALA A 416 1.06 7.98 -24.60
C ALA A 416 1.71 7.34 -25.84
N MET A 417 2.82 6.64 -25.67
CA MET A 417 3.42 5.74 -26.66
C MET A 417 3.77 4.42 -25.98
N GLY A 418 2.92 3.41 -26.15
CA GLY A 418 3.10 2.12 -25.50
C GLY A 418 3.33 0.97 -26.47
N TYR A 419 4.11 -0.04 -26.04
CA TYR A 419 4.34 -1.25 -26.79
C TYR A 419 3.92 -2.49 -25.99
N SER A 420 3.11 -3.38 -26.60
CA SER A 420 2.68 -4.66 -25.98
C SER A 420 2.10 -4.44 -24.58
N ASN A 421 2.75 -4.90 -23.51
CA ASN A 421 2.31 -4.66 -22.12
C ASN A 421 2.17 -3.15 -21.81
N GLY A 422 3.08 -2.31 -22.29
CA GLY A 422 2.99 -0.85 -22.18
C GLY A 422 1.84 -0.24 -22.98
N ALA A 423 1.47 -0.81 -24.13
CA ALA A 423 0.28 -0.39 -24.86
C ALA A 423 -1.02 -0.76 -24.12
N ASN A 424 -1.01 -1.91 -23.43
CA ASN A 424 -2.16 -2.37 -22.67
C ASN A 424 -2.42 -1.50 -21.44
N ILE A 425 -1.36 -1.12 -20.69
CA ILE A 425 -1.54 -0.22 -19.54
C ILE A 425 -1.93 1.19 -20.00
N ALA A 426 -1.40 1.69 -21.13
CA ALA A 426 -1.86 2.96 -21.70
C ALA A 426 -3.35 2.92 -22.07
N ALA A 427 -3.80 1.81 -22.66
CA ALA A 427 -5.22 1.61 -22.97
C ALA A 427 -6.08 1.56 -21.69
N ALA A 428 -5.60 0.91 -20.63
CA ALA A 428 -6.28 0.89 -19.34
C ALA A 428 -6.39 2.29 -18.72
N ILE A 429 -5.32 3.09 -18.77
CA ILE A 429 -5.35 4.50 -18.30
C ILE A 429 -6.39 5.29 -19.10
N ILE A 430 -6.44 5.18 -20.43
CA ILE A 430 -7.43 5.88 -21.24
C ILE A 430 -8.86 5.51 -20.85
N LEU A 431 -9.11 4.24 -20.49
CA LEU A 431 -10.44 3.75 -20.11
C LEU A 431 -10.84 4.14 -18.68
N LEU A 432 -9.89 4.25 -17.75
CA LEU A 432 -10.16 4.49 -16.33
C LEU A 432 -9.91 5.94 -15.90
N ARG A 433 -8.93 6.61 -16.51
CA ARG A 433 -8.45 7.96 -16.20
C ARG A 433 -8.35 8.78 -17.51
N PRO A 434 -9.48 9.03 -18.18
CA PRO A 434 -9.48 9.65 -19.50
C PRO A 434 -8.86 11.05 -19.54
N GLU A 435 -8.77 11.74 -18.42
CA GLU A 435 -8.16 13.06 -18.31
C GLU A 435 -6.64 13.07 -18.57
N VAL A 436 -5.96 11.92 -18.41
CA VAL A 436 -4.48 11.86 -18.46
C VAL A 436 -3.93 11.99 -19.88
N PHE A 437 -4.52 11.27 -20.84
CA PHE A 437 -4.05 11.27 -22.23
C PHE A 437 -5.12 11.75 -23.20
N ASN A 438 -4.79 12.79 -23.97
CA ASN A 438 -5.62 13.20 -25.09
C ASN A 438 -5.25 12.48 -26.38
N ARG A 439 -4.02 11.96 -26.46
CA ARG A 439 -3.49 11.27 -27.63
C ARG A 439 -2.73 10.02 -27.23
N ALA A 440 -2.80 8.97 -28.04
CA ALA A 440 -2.06 7.74 -27.79
C ALA A 440 -1.61 7.04 -29.08
N VAL A 441 -0.41 6.46 -29.05
CA VAL A 441 0.14 5.52 -30.02
C VAL A 441 0.28 4.16 -29.31
N LEU A 442 -0.51 3.18 -29.74
CA LEU A 442 -0.56 1.86 -29.15
C LEU A 442 -0.02 0.82 -30.14
N LEU A 443 1.17 0.27 -29.85
CA LEU A 443 1.82 -0.74 -30.68
C LEU A 443 1.51 -2.14 -30.11
N ARG A 444 0.87 -2.98 -30.93
CA ARG A 444 0.49 -4.37 -30.55
C ARG A 444 -0.35 -4.44 -29.27
N PRO A 445 -1.44 -3.65 -29.14
CA PRO A 445 -2.27 -3.65 -27.93
C PRO A 445 -3.26 -4.81 -27.90
N MET A 446 -3.65 -5.18 -26.67
CA MET A 446 -4.81 -6.01 -26.34
C MET A 446 -5.81 -5.21 -25.52
N LEU A 447 -7.08 -5.66 -25.47
CA LEU A 447 -8.05 -5.13 -24.52
C LEU A 447 -7.63 -5.51 -23.07
N PRO A 448 -7.31 -4.52 -22.22
CA PRO A 448 -6.79 -4.83 -20.88
C PRO A 448 -7.87 -5.12 -19.84
N LEU A 449 -9.11 -4.66 -20.08
CA LEU A 449 -10.26 -4.76 -19.17
C LEU A 449 -11.48 -5.23 -19.96
N GLN A 450 -12.06 -6.38 -19.62
CA GLN A 450 -13.12 -7.01 -20.40
C GLN A 450 -14.51 -6.39 -20.14
N ASP A 451 -14.79 -6.04 -18.86
CA ASP A 451 -16.12 -5.68 -18.39
C ASP A 451 -16.23 -4.23 -17.88
N SER A 452 -15.25 -3.36 -18.18
CA SER A 452 -15.34 -1.95 -17.78
C SER A 452 -16.29 -1.17 -18.70
N ALA A 453 -17.22 -0.42 -18.11
CA ALA A 453 -17.97 0.60 -18.84
C ALA A 453 -16.97 1.67 -19.33
N ALA A 454 -16.84 1.84 -20.64
CA ALA A 454 -15.96 2.85 -21.19
C ALA A 454 -16.53 4.26 -20.88
N PRO A 455 -15.68 5.21 -20.43
CA PRO A 455 -16.08 6.60 -20.25
C PRO A 455 -16.32 7.28 -21.59
N GLU A 456 -16.82 8.53 -21.59
CA GLU A 456 -16.82 9.34 -22.81
C GLU A 456 -15.39 9.72 -23.20
N LEU A 457 -14.99 9.35 -24.45
CA LEU A 457 -13.67 9.60 -25.02
C LEU A 457 -13.71 10.59 -26.20
N GLY A 458 -14.75 11.41 -26.26
CA GLY A 458 -14.87 12.47 -27.27
C GLY A 458 -13.63 13.38 -27.28
N GLY A 459 -13.10 13.69 -28.49
CA GLY A 459 -11.90 14.52 -28.66
C GLY A 459 -10.55 13.80 -28.48
N LYS A 460 -10.53 12.52 -28.13
CA LYS A 460 -9.29 11.75 -28.02
C LYS A 460 -8.88 11.14 -29.35
N GLU A 461 -7.58 11.18 -29.66
CA GLU A 461 -7.00 10.63 -30.90
C GLU A 461 -6.11 9.43 -30.56
N ILE A 462 -6.42 8.27 -31.13
CA ILE A 462 -5.71 7.02 -30.83
C ILE A 462 -5.23 6.39 -32.15
N LEU A 463 -3.91 6.17 -32.26
CA LEU A 463 -3.30 5.37 -33.30
C LEU A 463 -3.03 3.95 -32.79
N ILE A 464 -3.56 2.94 -33.48
CA ILE A 464 -3.30 1.53 -33.16
C ILE A 464 -2.52 0.90 -34.31
N LEU A 465 -1.34 0.36 -33.99
CA LEU A 465 -0.46 -0.36 -34.91
C LEU A 465 -0.48 -1.86 -34.60
N ARG A 466 -0.95 -2.69 -35.53
CA ARG A 466 -1.02 -4.14 -35.39
C ARG A 466 -0.23 -4.87 -36.46
N GLY A 467 0.44 -5.96 -36.10
CA GLY A 467 1.10 -6.85 -37.04
C GLY A 467 0.09 -7.83 -37.69
N GLU A 468 0.17 -8.02 -39.01
CA GLU A 468 -0.66 -9.01 -39.70
C GLU A 468 -0.28 -10.46 -39.34
N ASN A 469 0.99 -10.67 -38.99
CA ASN A 469 1.57 -11.97 -38.66
C ASN A 469 1.93 -12.07 -37.17
N ASP A 470 1.29 -11.28 -36.29
CA ASP A 470 1.53 -11.30 -34.87
C ASP A 470 0.93 -12.57 -34.26
N LEU A 471 1.80 -13.46 -33.75
CA LEU A 471 1.41 -14.73 -33.12
C LEU A 471 1.20 -14.58 -31.60
N VAL A 472 1.57 -13.45 -31.03
CA VAL A 472 1.47 -13.16 -29.59
C VAL A 472 0.13 -12.54 -29.26
N ILE A 473 -0.34 -11.60 -30.08
CA ILE A 473 -1.58 -10.83 -29.84
C ILE A 473 -2.73 -11.42 -30.66
N PRO A 474 -3.79 -11.95 -30.01
CA PRO A 474 -4.99 -12.37 -30.71
C PRO A 474 -5.66 -11.17 -31.40
N SER A 475 -5.91 -11.28 -32.70
CA SER A 475 -6.50 -10.18 -33.50
C SER A 475 -7.86 -9.72 -32.96
N GLU A 476 -8.66 -10.65 -32.44
CA GLU A 476 -9.97 -10.38 -31.84
C GLU A 476 -9.88 -9.45 -30.61
N SER A 477 -8.82 -9.60 -29.79
CA SER A 477 -8.63 -8.73 -28.64
C SER A 477 -8.33 -7.27 -29.04
N THR A 478 -7.51 -7.08 -30.07
CA THR A 478 -7.27 -5.74 -30.64
C THR A 478 -8.54 -5.17 -31.29
N ASP A 479 -9.31 -5.99 -32.01
CA ASP A 479 -10.56 -5.56 -32.64
C ASP A 479 -11.58 -5.09 -31.59
N ARG A 480 -11.73 -5.83 -30.48
CA ARG A 480 -12.57 -5.42 -29.34
C ARG A 480 -12.10 -4.11 -28.71
N LEU A 481 -10.79 -3.91 -28.53
CA LEU A 481 -10.25 -2.64 -28.03
C LEU A 481 -10.61 -1.46 -28.94
N VAL A 482 -10.48 -1.64 -30.28
CA VAL A 482 -10.85 -0.64 -31.27
C VAL A 482 -12.34 -0.30 -31.18
N GLU A 483 -13.20 -1.31 -31.06
CA GLU A 483 -14.65 -1.11 -30.91
C GLU A 483 -14.97 -0.39 -29.60
N THR A 484 -14.34 -0.77 -28.50
CA THR A 484 -14.52 -0.11 -27.19
C THR A 484 -14.20 1.38 -27.28
N PHE A 485 -13.06 1.75 -27.83
CA PHE A 485 -12.68 3.16 -27.97
C PHE A 485 -13.61 3.94 -28.93
N LYS A 486 -14.00 3.35 -30.06
CA LYS A 486 -14.92 4.00 -31.01
C LYS A 486 -16.32 4.21 -30.43
N ASN A 487 -16.85 3.19 -29.73
CA ASN A 487 -18.15 3.27 -29.08
C ASN A 487 -18.17 4.32 -27.96
N ALA A 488 -17.01 4.58 -27.34
CA ALA A 488 -16.80 5.63 -26.34
C ALA A 488 -16.58 7.03 -26.97
N GLY A 489 -16.55 7.15 -28.31
CA GLY A 489 -16.45 8.43 -29.01
C GLY A 489 -15.02 8.86 -29.40
N ALA A 490 -14.00 8.02 -29.20
CA ALA A 490 -12.63 8.34 -29.62
C ALA A 490 -12.44 8.28 -31.15
N SER A 491 -11.56 9.15 -31.66
CA SER A 491 -11.06 9.08 -33.04
C SER A 491 -9.95 8.02 -33.14
N VAL A 492 -10.27 6.85 -33.70
CA VAL A 492 -9.33 5.72 -33.75
C VAL A 492 -8.84 5.47 -35.16
N THR A 493 -7.52 5.59 -35.36
CA THR A 493 -6.83 5.21 -36.61
C THR A 493 -6.16 3.85 -36.40
N VAL A 494 -6.49 2.87 -37.24
CA VAL A 494 -5.86 1.54 -37.21
C VAL A 494 -4.98 1.35 -38.41
N ARG A 495 -3.75 0.83 -38.21
CA ARG A 495 -2.83 0.43 -39.26
C ARG A 495 -2.46 -1.04 -39.09
N LYS A 496 -2.71 -1.84 -40.13
CA LYS A 496 -2.22 -3.21 -40.25
C LYS A 496 -0.90 -3.19 -41.02
N LEU A 497 0.13 -3.76 -40.44
CA LEU A 497 1.47 -3.79 -41.02
C LEU A 497 1.90 -5.23 -41.26
N SER A 498 2.63 -5.46 -42.36
CA SER A 498 3.19 -6.78 -42.68
C SER A 498 4.40 -7.05 -41.77
N ALA A 499 4.12 -7.31 -40.50
CA ALA A 499 5.07 -7.53 -39.41
C ALA A 499 4.50 -8.56 -38.39
N GLY A 500 5.34 -9.11 -37.55
CA GLY A 500 4.95 -9.89 -36.38
C GLY A 500 4.71 -9.00 -35.14
N HIS A 501 5.18 -9.50 -33.99
CA HIS A 501 5.05 -8.74 -32.72
C HIS A 501 6.07 -7.59 -32.61
N GLU A 502 7.21 -7.71 -33.31
CA GLU A 502 8.31 -6.74 -33.27
C GLU A 502 7.91 -5.35 -33.83
N ILE A 503 8.61 -4.31 -33.36
CA ILE A 503 8.53 -2.95 -33.90
C ILE A 503 9.45 -2.86 -35.14
N THR A 504 8.92 -2.36 -36.26
CA THR A 504 9.62 -2.25 -37.52
C THR A 504 9.81 -0.80 -37.98
N ALA A 505 10.66 -0.57 -38.97
CA ALA A 505 10.82 0.74 -39.58
C ALA A 505 9.50 1.31 -40.17
N ARG A 506 8.57 0.42 -40.55
CA ARG A 506 7.25 0.85 -41.03
C ARG A 506 6.38 1.41 -39.93
N ASP A 507 6.48 0.85 -38.70
CA ASP A 507 5.80 1.41 -37.51
C ASP A 507 6.26 2.86 -37.28
N LEU A 508 7.57 3.12 -37.33
CA LEU A 508 8.13 4.46 -37.13
C LEU A 508 7.61 5.45 -38.19
N GLN A 509 7.52 5.03 -39.44
CA GLN A 509 6.98 5.86 -40.53
C GLN A 509 5.52 6.25 -40.29
N GLU A 510 4.67 5.28 -39.89
CA GLU A 510 3.25 5.54 -39.61
C GLU A 510 3.08 6.47 -38.40
N ILE A 511 3.89 6.27 -37.34
CA ILE A 511 3.87 7.14 -36.15
C ILE A 511 4.28 8.55 -36.53
N THR A 512 5.40 8.72 -37.22
CA THR A 512 5.89 10.04 -37.65
C THR A 512 4.84 10.79 -38.48
N GLN A 513 4.20 10.11 -39.44
CA GLN A 513 3.14 10.71 -40.26
C GLN A 513 1.91 11.09 -39.43
N TRP A 514 1.55 10.30 -38.41
CA TRP A 514 0.40 10.58 -37.57
C TRP A 514 0.66 11.72 -36.60
N VAL A 515 1.85 11.76 -35.98
CA VAL A 515 2.26 12.83 -35.09
C VAL A 515 2.37 14.18 -35.82
N SER A 516 2.90 14.19 -37.06
CA SER A 516 3.10 15.42 -37.85
C SER A 516 1.80 16.09 -38.32
N LYS A 517 0.73 15.33 -38.58
CA LYS A 517 -0.54 15.86 -39.09
C LYS A 517 -1.26 16.81 -38.13
N THR A 518 -0.97 16.73 -36.86
CA THR A 518 -1.62 17.55 -35.80
C THR A 518 -0.98 18.94 -35.63
N HIS A 519 0.27 19.14 -36.06
CA HIS A 519 0.90 20.47 -36.03
C HIS A 519 0.32 21.45 -37.05
N THR A 520 -0.25 20.95 -38.17
CA THR A 520 -0.85 21.79 -39.19
C THR A 520 -2.20 22.38 -38.79
N HIS A 521 -2.98 21.67 -37.96
CA HIS A 521 -4.31 22.15 -37.55
C HIS A 521 -4.25 23.23 -36.45
N SER A 522 -3.19 23.24 -35.64
CA SER A 522 -2.98 24.27 -34.59
C SER A 522 -2.40 25.57 -35.16
N GLN A 523 -1.74 25.53 -36.31
CA GLN A 523 -1.22 26.73 -36.97
C GLN A 523 -2.28 27.44 -37.83
N GLU A 524 -3.27 26.74 -38.40
CA GLU A 524 -4.35 27.35 -39.18
C GLU A 524 -5.37 28.12 -38.32
N ILE A 525 -5.48 27.84 -37.03
CA ILE A 525 -6.38 28.56 -36.11
C ILE A 525 -5.76 29.88 -35.60
N SER A 526 -4.46 30.10 -35.74
CA SER A 526 -3.75 31.31 -35.29
C SER A 526 -3.62 32.40 -36.36
N GLU A 527 -4.06 32.18 -37.62
CA GLU A 527 -3.93 33.16 -38.71
C GLU A 527 -5.23 33.86 -39.11
N GLU A 528 -6.39 33.59 -38.51
CA GLU A 528 -7.62 34.36 -38.78
C GLU A 528 -7.97 35.31 -37.62
N ILE A 529 -7.26 36.45 -37.53
CA ILE A 529 -7.79 37.66 -36.92
C ILE A 529 -7.97 38.69 -38.01
N PRO A 530 -9.20 39.02 -38.43
CA PRO A 530 -9.40 40.11 -39.36
C PRO A 530 -9.15 41.45 -38.66
N ALA A 531 -8.25 42.22 -39.23
CA ALA A 531 -8.11 43.63 -38.93
C ALA A 531 -9.23 44.41 -39.68
N GLU A 532 -10.21 44.89 -38.96
CA GLU A 532 -11.11 46.02 -39.34
C GLU A 532 -11.74 46.52 -38.06
N GLY A 533 -11.77 47.78 -37.76
CA GLY A 533 -11.49 49.01 -38.46
C GLY A 533 -11.86 50.15 -37.48
N ILE A 534 -11.01 51.15 -37.52
CA ILE A 534 -11.20 52.43 -36.82
C ILE A 534 -12.33 53.20 -37.50
N ILE A 535 -13.34 53.60 -36.80
CA ILE A 535 -13.88 54.98 -36.80
C ILE A 535 -14.45 55.32 -35.43
#